data_d753ed6385858769ca26068bdcd8cb48
#
_entry.id   d753ed6385858769ca26068bdcd8cb48
#
_cell.length_a   1.000
_cell.length_b   1.000
_cell.length_c   1.000
_cell.angle_alpha   90.00
_cell.angle_beta   90.00
_cell.angle_gamma   90.00
#
_symmetry.space_group_name_H-M   'P 1'
#
loop_
_entity.id
_entity.type
_entity.pdbx_description
1 polymer ?
#
loop_
_entity_poly.entity_id
_entity_poly.type
_entity_poly.pdbx_seq_one_letter_code
_entity_poly.pdbx_strand_id
1 'polypeptide(L)'
;EPARGGASAGKQAAKPAPKASKTASPTEKELEYSLKKFNIDGFDLTLTDKAVEGHPRFKLAGINFLLEDLNGPRFTPARLDFSAIFGKRAKLGAKGTILPQPFSYKGDLRIGRLPIQDFGDYMPDNINLEILSGYLDTRLKLDMSLKDGKPSGSFSGSSGLRAFHCIDTTAEEDLLKWESLQLDDYRGSIDPVSISIRQIALNGFYSRIIVQKDGTLNLQNLVDKPDEKTGT
;
A
#
# COMPACT_ATOMS: atom_id res chain seq x y z
N GLU A 1 16.06 -79.21 -35.94
CA GLU A 1 17.16 -80.06 -35.49
C GLU A 1 18.48 -79.53 -36.05
N PRO A 2 19.60 -79.70 -35.41
CA PRO A 2 19.90 -79.64 -33.96
C PRO A 2 21.15 -78.82 -33.59
N ALA A 3 21.40 -78.81 -32.29
CA ALA A 3 22.67 -78.93 -31.57
C ALA A 3 23.47 -77.68 -31.16
N ARG A 4 23.48 -77.49 -29.89
CA ARG A 4 24.56 -77.69 -28.90
C ARG A 4 25.84 -76.80 -29.02
N GLY A 5 26.19 -76.24 -27.88
CA GLY A 5 27.51 -75.84 -27.38
C GLY A 5 27.40 -74.56 -26.61
N GLY A 6 27.41 -74.44 -25.35
CA GLY A 6 28.15 -75.03 -24.27
C GLY A 6 29.46 -74.29 -24.00
N ALA A 7 29.54 -73.40 -23.00
CA ALA A 7 30.72 -73.05 -22.19
C ALA A 7 30.43 -71.78 -21.40
N SER A 8 30.16 -71.81 -20.14
CA SER A 8 31.05 -71.79 -18.98
C SER A 8 32.02 -70.61 -18.94
N ALA A 9 31.85 -69.92 -17.90
CA ALA A 9 32.88 -69.32 -17.03
C ALA A 9 32.96 -67.80 -16.92
N GLY A 10 33.02 -67.36 -15.73
CA GLY A 10 33.71 -66.13 -15.37
C GLY A 10 32.94 -65.19 -14.47
N LYS A 11 32.64 -65.61 -13.23
CA LYS A 11 32.38 -64.64 -12.14
C LYS A 11 33.61 -63.77 -11.93
N GLN A 12 33.65 -62.57 -12.42
CA GLN A 12 34.54 -61.52 -11.92
C GLN A 12 33.79 -60.66 -10.91
N ALA A 13 34.30 -60.72 -9.68
CA ALA A 13 33.85 -59.88 -8.57
C ALA A 13 34.14 -58.43 -8.87
N ALA A 14 33.11 -57.61 -8.98
CA ALA A 14 33.23 -56.17 -9.08
C ALA A 14 33.70 -55.60 -7.75
N LYS A 15 34.83 -54.89 -7.82
CA LYS A 15 35.49 -54.13 -6.75
C LYS A 15 34.52 -52.99 -6.32
N PRO A 16 34.29 -52.74 -5.01
CA PRO A 16 33.42 -51.66 -4.59
C PRO A 16 34.03 -50.33 -4.97
N ALA A 17 33.21 -49.48 -5.64
CA ALA A 17 33.54 -48.12 -5.96
C ALA A 17 33.76 -47.30 -4.67
N PRO A 18 34.70 -46.33 -4.64
CA PRO A 18 34.93 -45.51 -3.46
C PRO A 18 33.70 -44.62 -3.22
N LYS A 19 33.22 -44.67 -1.97
CA LYS A 19 32.18 -43.73 -1.47
C LYS A 19 32.67 -42.31 -1.71
N ALA A 20 32.00 -41.57 -2.59
CA ALA A 20 32.18 -40.14 -2.73
C ALA A 20 31.91 -39.50 -1.36
N SER A 21 32.94 -38.97 -0.78
CA SER A 21 32.84 -38.09 0.39
C SER A 21 32.00 -36.90 -0.03
N LYS A 22 30.85 -36.72 0.62
CA LYS A 22 30.10 -35.46 0.54
C LYS A 22 31.03 -34.34 1.04
N THR A 23 31.61 -33.59 0.12
CA THR A 23 32.27 -32.32 0.40
C THR A 23 31.19 -31.44 0.99
N ALA A 24 31.28 -31.17 2.28
CA ALA A 24 30.44 -30.16 2.92
C ALA A 24 30.71 -28.85 2.20
N SER A 25 29.68 -28.29 1.57
CA SER A 25 29.74 -26.93 1.04
C SER A 25 30.20 -26.00 2.16
N PRO A 26 31.11 -25.05 1.91
CA PRO A 26 31.49 -24.09 2.94
C PRO A 26 30.21 -23.37 3.38
N THR A 27 29.93 -23.44 4.66
CA THR A 27 28.88 -22.63 5.29
C THR A 27 29.30 -21.19 5.06
N GLU A 28 28.62 -20.49 4.15
CA GLU A 28 28.81 -19.05 4.01
C GLU A 28 28.59 -18.44 5.40
N LYS A 29 29.62 -17.81 5.92
CA LYS A 29 29.53 -17.07 7.18
C LYS A 29 28.66 -15.86 6.91
N GLU A 30 27.42 -15.91 7.31
CA GLU A 30 26.53 -14.76 7.28
C GLU A 30 27.15 -13.63 8.10
N LEU A 31 27.22 -12.43 7.53
CA LEU A 31 27.73 -11.24 8.21
C LEU A 31 26.76 -10.81 9.31
N GLU A 32 27.18 -10.95 10.55
CA GLU A 32 26.44 -10.38 11.69
C GLU A 32 26.73 -8.89 11.81
N TYR A 33 25.67 -8.08 11.91
CA TYR A 33 25.78 -6.64 12.10
C TYR A 33 24.72 -6.13 13.07
N SER A 34 25.02 -5.01 13.70
CA SER A 34 24.11 -4.30 14.60
C SER A 34 24.23 -2.81 14.34
N LEU A 35 23.11 -2.18 13.99
CA LEU A 35 22.98 -0.73 13.83
C LEU A 35 22.14 -0.20 14.98
N LYS A 36 22.79 0.44 15.95
CA LYS A 36 22.14 0.95 17.15
C LYS A 36 21.20 2.10 16.85
N LYS A 37 21.62 2.99 15.94
CA LYS A 37 20.82 4.16 15.58
C LYS A 37 21.18 4.64 14.18
N PHE A 38 20.14 4.84 13.37
CA PHE A 38 20.20 5.56 12.11
C PHE A 38 19.20 6.71 12.16
N ASN A 39 19.67 7.92 11.94
CA ASN A 39 18.88 9.13 12.01
C ASN A 39 19.07 9.97 10.75
N ILE A 40 17.97 10.39 10.16
CA ILE A 40 17.92 11.45 9.13
C ILE A 40 17.10 12.58 9.73
N ASP A 41 17.58 13.79 9.64
CA ASP A 41 16.94 14.97 10.21
C ASP A 41 16.85 16.09 9.18
N GLY A 42 15.64 16.59 8.96
CA GLY A 42 15.39 17.76 8.11
C GLY A 42 15.57 17.52 6.61
N PHE A 43 15.44 16.29 6.10
CA PHE A 43 15.56 15.98 4.67
C PHE A 43 14.31 16.42 3.89
N ASP A 44 14.53 16.95 2.68
CA ASP A 44 13.46 17.30 1.75
C ASP A 44 13.51 16.37 0.52
N LEU A 45 12.35 15.89 0.09
CA LEU A 45 12.18 15.04 -1.09
C LEU A 45 11.13 15.66 -2.02
N THR A 46 11.44 15.71 -3.30
CA THR A 46 10.45 16.02 -4.35
C THR A 46 10.28 14.80 -5.24
N LEU A 47 9.05 14.33 -5.35
CA LEU A 47 8.64 13.26 -6.27
C LEU A 47 7.89 13.90 -7.44
N THR A 48 8.25 13.53 -8.67
CA THR A 48 7.48 13.84 -9.89
C THR A 48 7.05 12.53 -10.51
N ASP A 49 5.75 12.31 -10.62
CA ASP A 49 5.20 11.14 -11.27
C ASP A 49 4.99 11.44 -12.77
N LYS A 50 5.82 10.81 -13.62
CA LYS A 50 5.74 10.96 -15.07
C LYS A 50 4.87 9.91 -15.75
N ALA A 51 4.34 8.96 -14.99
CA ALA A 51 3.43 7.94 -15.51
C ALA A 51 1.99 8.44 -15.59
N VAL A 52 1.67 9.51 -14.87
CA VAL A 52 0.36 10.16 -14.84
C VAL A 52 0.39 11.42 -15.68
N GLU A 53 -0.67 11.66 -16.47
CA GLU A 53 -0.86 12.89 -17.21
C GLU A 53 -0.84 14.09 -16.26
N GLY A 54 -0.33 15.25 -16.70
CA GLY A 54 -0.12 16.41 -15.80
C GLY A 54 1.19 16.34 -15.01
N HIS A 55 1.82 15.18 -14.90
CA HIS A 55 3.08 14.96 -14.18
C HIS A 55 3.06 15.53 -12.75
N PRO A 56 2.13 15.08 -11.90
CA PRO A 56 1.96 15.61 -10.57
C PRO A 56 3.27 15.59 -9.78
N ARG A 57 3.48 16.68 -9.03
CA ARG A 57 4.68 16.87 -8.23
C ARG A 57 4.34 17.00 -6.76
N PHE A 58 4.90 16.12 -5.96
CA PHE A 58 4.72 16.09 -4.51
C PHE A 58 6.01 16.46 -3.79
N LYS A 59 5.90 17.32 -2.78
CA LYS A 59 7.00 17.65 -1.91
C LYS A 59 6.76 17.09 -0.51
N LEU A 60 7.74 16.35 0.00
CA LEU A 60 7.88 16.00 1.41
C LEU A 60 9.00 16.84 1.99
N ALA A 61 8.69 17.65 3.00
CA ALA A 61 9.63 18.55 3.63
C ALA A 61 9.85 18.20 5.10
N GLY A 62 11.02 18.51 5.62
CA GLY A 62 11.37 18.29 7.01
C GLY A 62 11.21 16.84 7.43
N ILE A 63 11.63 15.91 6.55
CA ILE A 63 11.57 14.48 6.85
C ILE A 63 12.52 14.19 8.01
N ASN A 64 11.98 13.66 9.09
CA ASN A 64 12.75 13.07 10.18
C ASN A 64 12.49 11.56 10.18
N PHE A 65 13.55 10.79 10.17
CA PHE A 65 13.50 9.34 10.17
C PHE A 65 14.48 8.80 11.19
N LEU A 66 13.99 8.03 12.15
CA LEU A 66 14.78 7.36 13.16
C LEU A 66 14.51 5.85 13.10
N LEU A 67 15.58 5.08 12.99
CA LEU A 67 15.57 3.63 13.11
C LEU A 67 16.55 3.22 14.19
N GLU A 68 16.11 2.46 15.20
CA GLU A 68 16.93 2.02 16.32
C GLU A 68 16.90 0.50 16.46
N ASP A 69 18.04 -0.06 16.86
CA ASP A 69 18.25 -1.47 17.18
C ASP A 69 18.03 -2.43 15.98
N LEU A 70 18.43 -2.02 14.77
CA LEU A 70 18.42 -2.91 13.61
C LEU A 70 19.59 -3.90 13.68
N ASN A 71 19.29 -5.19 13.76
CA ASN A 71 20.26 -6.26 13.80
C ASN A 71 20.05 -7.23 12.63
N GLY A 72 21.13 -7.79 12.09
CA GLY A 72 21.11 -8.80 11.02
C GLY A 72 22.24 -9.80 11.17
N PRO A 73 22.17 -10.92 10.46
CA PRO A 73 21.19 -11.34 9.47
C PRO A 73 19.85 -11.85 10.07
N ARG A 74 19.86 -12.22 11.36
CA ARG A 74 18.65 -12.60 12.09
C ARG A 74 18.00 -11.34 12.62
N PHE A 75 17.08 -10.79 11.83
CA PHE A 75 16.41 -9.56 12.18
C PHE A 75 15.57 -9.69 13.46
N THR A 76 15.70 -8.71 14.32
CA THR A 76 14.79 -8.45 15.46
C THR A 76 13.98 -7.19 15.16
N PRO A 77 12.80 -7.01 15.78
CA PRO A 77 12.01 -5.80 15.57
C PRO A 77 12.81 -4.54 15.93
N ALA A 78 13.03 -3.68 14.95
CA ALA A 78 13.69 -2.39 15.11
C ALA A 78 12.63 -1.30 15.37
N ARG A 79 12.97 -0.28 16.17
CA ARG A 79 12.08 0.86 16.43
C ARG A 79 12.14 1.83 15.26
N LEU A 80 10.97 2.24 14.79
CA LEU A 80 10.79 3.22 13.72
C LEU A 80 10.05 4.45 14.25
N ASP A 81 10.57 5.63 13.96
CA ASP A 81 9.88 6.92 14.12
C ASP A 81 10.09 7.74 12.84
N PHE A 82 8.99 8.08 12.17
CA PHE A 82 8.99 8.86 10.93
C PHE A 82 8.03 10.03 11.06
N SER A 83 8.45 11.20 10.58
CA SER A 83 7.57 12.34 10.38
C SER A 83 7.98 13.15 9.16
N ALA A 84 7.00 13.79 8.50
CA ALA A 84 7.22 14.65 7.35
C ALA A 84 6.05 15.64 7.20
N ILE A 85 6.29 16.69 6.44
CA ILE A 85 5.25 17.61 5.95
C ILE A 85 5.06 17.33 4.46
N PHE A 86 3.85 16.95 4.06
CA PHE A 86 3.47 16.82 2.65
C PHE A 86 2.88 18.14 2.16
N GLY A 87 3.37 18.58 1.00
CA GLY A 87 2.99 19.87 0.43
C GLY A 87 3.29 21.03 1.37
N LYS A 88 2.27 21.84 1.69
CA LYS A 88 2.44 23.03 2.53
C LYS A 88 2.12 22.78 4.01
N ARG A 89 1.23 21.83 4.34
CA ARG A 89 0.64 21.76 5.70
C ARG A 89 0.28 20.34 6.18
N ALA A 90 0.19 19.37 5.30
CA ALA A 90 -0.22 18.04 5.71
C ALA A 90 0.90 17.37 6.53
N LYS A 91 0.55 16.84 7.70
CA LYS A 91 1.48 16.17 8.60
C LYS A 91 1.36 14.67 8.42
N LEU A 92 2.48 14.02 8.13
CA LEU A 92 2.58 12.57 8.06
C LEU A 92 3.41 12.07 9.23
N GLY A 93 3.04 10.94 9.80
CA GLY A 93 3.78 10.30 10.86
C GLY A 93 3.57 8.80 10.90
N ALA A 94 4.63 8.06 11.22
CA ALA A 94 4.59 6.63 11.50
C ALA A 94 5.49 6.33 12.71
N LYS A 95 4.97 5.62 13.70
CA LYS A 95 5.70 5.29 14.91
C LYS A 95 5.38 3.86 15.34
N GLY A 96 6.40 3.02 15.48
CA GLY A 96 6.19 1.63 15.81
C GLY A 96 7.43 0.79 15.75
N THR A 97 7.26 -0.47 15.41
CA THR A 97 8.34 -1.43 15.18
C THR A 97 8.25 -2.00 13.77
N ILE A 98 9.40 -2.22 13.15
CA ILE A 98 9.54 -2.84 11.84
C ILE A 98 10.46 -4.04 11.95
N LEU A 99 10.08 -5.14 11.31
CA LEU A 99 10.94 -6.29 11.07
C LEU A 99 11.20 -6.35 9.57
N PRO A 100 12.47 -6.25 9.10
CA PRO A 100 12.76 -6.24 7.67
C PRO A 100 12.51 -7.57 6.98
N GLN A 101 12.82 -8.69 7.66
CA GLN A 101 12.68 -10.03 7.08
C GLN A 101 12.36 -11.10 8.15
N PRO A 102 11.20 -11.81 8.05
CA PRO A 102 10.12 -11.48 7.11
C PRO A 102 9.52 -10.11 7.43
N PHE A 103 9.13 -9.37 6.39
CA PHE A 103 8.66 -8.01 6.61
C PHE A 103 7.42 -7.95 7.49
N SER A 104 7.47 -7.11 8.54
CA SER A 104 6.30 -6.74 9.31
C SER A 104 6.44 -5.33 9.88
N TYR A 105 5.30 -4.69 10.09
CA TYR A 105 5.18 -3.39 10.75
C TYR A 105 4.05 -3.43 11.78
N LYS A 106 4.33 -2.94 12.97
CA LYS A 106 3.33 -2.79 14.03
C LYS A 106 3.47 -1.41 14.66
N GLY A 107 2.43 -0.58 14.54
CA GLY A 107 2.52 0.78 15.06
C GLY A 107 1.34 1.65 14.70
N ASP A 108 1.55 2.95 14.94
CA ASP A 108 0.60 4.01 14.65
C ASP A 108 0.99 4.75 13.38
N LEU A 109 0.02 5.01 12.51
CA LEU A 109 0.12 5.90 11.36
C LEU A 109 -0.78 7.11 11.59
N ARG A 110 -0.30 8.28 11.22
CA ARG A 110 -1.04 9.54 11.36
C ARG A 110 -0.92 10.37 10.10
N ILE A 111 -2.06 10.82 9.63
CA ILE A 111 -2.19 11.79 8.56
C ILE A 111 -3.00 12.95 9.11
N GLY A 112 -2.50 14.16 8.97
CA GLY A 112 -3.21 15.36 9.39
C GLY A 112 -3.31 16.39 8.28
N ARG A 113 -4.53 16.80 7.96
CA ARG A 113 -4.85 17.86 6.99
C ARG A 113 -4.29 17.58 5.58
N LEU A 114 -4.33 16.34 5.10
CA LEU A 114 -3.92 16.00 3.74
C LEU A 114 -4.94 16.58 2.74
N PRO A 115 -4.53 17.48 1.83
CA PRO A 115 -5.41 18.04 0.83
C PRO A 115 -5.67 16.98 -0.26
N ILE A 116 -6.91 16.47 -0.35
CA ILE A 116 -7.23 15.39 -1.30
C ILE A 116 -7.31 15.90 -2.74
N GLN A 117 -7.57 17.18 -2.96
CA GLN A 117 -7.56 17.80 -4.28
C GLN A 117 -6.17 17.75 -4.95
N ASP A 118 -5.08 17.64 -4.19
CA ASP A 118 -3.72 17.50 -4.74
C ASP A 118 -3.52 16.16 -5.49
N PHE A 119 -4.49 15.27 -5.40
CA PHE A 119 -4.48 13.96 -6.06
C PHE A 119 -5.49 13.87 -7.23
N GLY A 120 -6.01 15.00 -7.69
CA GLY A 120 -6.95 15.07 -8.81
C GLY A 120 -6.44 14.38 -10.07
N ASP A 121 -5.15 14.54 -10.39
CA ASP A 121 -4.52 13.91 -11.57
C ASP A 121 -4.54 12.37 -11.55
N TYR A 122 -4.86 11.75 -10.42
CA TYR A 122 -5.03 10.30 -10.29
C TYR A 122 -6.49 9.84 -10.44
N MET A 123 -7.40 10.78 -10.67
CA MET A 123 -8.78 10.43 -10.94
C MET A 123 -8.87 9.82 -12.34
N PRO A 124 -9.64 8.74 -12.54
CA PRO A 124 -9.82 8.18 -13.89
C PRO A 124 -10.46 9.20 -14.84
N ASP A 125 -9.99 9.25 -16.08
CA ASP A 125 -10.44 10.20 -17.10
C ASP A 125 -11.93 10.09 -17.45
N ASN A 126 -12.53 8.93 -17.17
CA ASN A 126 -13.96 8.69 -17.39
C ASN A 126 -14.84 9.18 -16.24
N ILE A 127 -14.29 9.89 -15.27
CA ILE A 127 -15.05 10.47 -14.14
C ILE A 127 -15.18 11.97 -14.33
N ASN A 128 -16.39 12.44 -14.59
CA ASN A 128 -16.74 13.84 -14.80
C ASN A 128 -16.92 14.56 -13.46
N LEU A 129 -15.89 14.55 -12.62
CA LEU A 129 -15.91 15.14 -11.28
C LEU A 129 -14.56 15.79 -10.98
N GLU A 130 -14.58 17.01 -10.45
CA GLU A 130 -13.39 17.68 -9.93
C GLU A 130 -13.53 17.95 -8.43
N ILE A 131 -12.50 17.60 -7.67
CA ILE A 131 -12.41 17.88 -6.24
C ILE A 131 -11.76 19.24 -6.04
N LEU A 132 -12.54 20.21 -5.62
CA LEU A 132 -12.07 21.59 -5.37
C LEU A 132 -11.41 21.74 -4.00
N SER A 133 -11.88 20.99 -2.99
CA SER A 133 -11.32 20.99 -1.65
C SER A 133 -11.66 19.72 -0.89
N GLY A 134 -10.88 19.45 0.15
CA GLY A 134 -11.08 18.36 1.09
C GLY A 134 -9.80 18.09 1.88
N TYR A 135 -9.93 17.88 3.19
CA TYR A 135 -8.80 17.64 4.07
C TYR A 135 -8.99 16.34 4.84
N LEU A 136 -8.15 15.37 4.55
CA LEU A 136 -8.15 14.07 5.21
C LEU A 136 -7.31 14.13 6.50
N ASP A 137 -7.92 13.68 7.59
CA ASP A 137 -7.26 13.38 8.85
C ASP A 137 -7.45 11.89 9.16
N THR A 138 -6.38 11.19 9.53
CA THR A 138 -6.43 9.75 9.84
C THR A 138 -5.50 9.43 11.01
N ARG A 139 -5.98 8.59 11.91
CA ARG A 139 -5.19 7.92 12.93
C ARG A 139 -5.45 6.42 12.81
N LEU A 140 -4.43 5.67 12.48
CA LEU A 140 -4.51 4.26 12.20
C LEU A 140 -3.51 3.50 13.05
N LYS A 141 -3.95 2.47 13.76
CA LYS A 141 -3.11 1.41 14.30
C LYS A 141 -3.05 0.29 13.28
N LEU A 142 -1.85 -0.11 12.91
CA LEU A 142 -1.60 -1.13 11.91
C LEU A 142 -0.71 -2.22 12.49
N ASP A 143 -1.12 -3.47 12.31
CA ASP A 143 -0.32 -4.66 12.57
C ASP A 143 -0.31 -5.49 11.27
N MET A 144 0.76 -5.39 10.49
CA MET A 144 0.85 -5.94 9.15
C MET A 144 2.13 -6.75 8.97
N SER A 145 2.03 -7.84 8.24
CA SER A 145 3.16 -8.66 7.79
C SER A 145 2.98 -9.08 6.34
N LEU A 146 4.10 -9.37 5.66
CA LEU A 146 4.07 -10.03 4.36
C LEU A 146 4.23 -11.54 4.55
N LYS A 147 3.24 -12.33 4.11
CA LYS A 147 3.27 -13.79 4.03
C LYS A 147 3.29 -14.18 2.57
N ASP A 148 4.36 -14.84 2.12
CA ASP A 148 4.53 -15.24 0.71
C ASP A 148 4.34 -14.07 -0.27
N GLY A 149 4.84 -12.88 0.10
CA GLY A 149 4.70 -11.65 -0.69
C GLY A 149 3.32 -10.99 -0.63
N LYS A 150 2.35 -11.56 0.10
CA LYS A 150 1.01 -11.00 0.26
C LYS A 150 0.87 -10.29 1.60
N PRO A 151 0.27 -9.07 1.63
CA PRO A 151 0.02 -8.38 2.88
C PRO A 151 -1.08 -9.09 3.69
N SER A 152 -0.84 -9.27 4.98
CA SER A 152 -1.79 -9.84 5.94
C SER A 152 -1.68 -9.07 7.24
N GLY A 153 -2.78 -8.93 7.98
CA GLY A 153 -2.77 -8.21 9.24
C GLY A 153 -4.10 -7.59 9.60
N SER A 154 -4.06 -6.70 10.58
CA SER A 154 -5.23 -6.00 11.08
C SER A 154 -4.97 -4.50 11.22
N PHE A 155 -6.05 -3.75 11.17
CA PHE A 155 -6.01 -2.31 11.38
C PHE A 155 -7.19 -1.83 12.22
N SER A 156 -7.01 -0.69 12.89
CA SER A 156 -8.09 0.01 13.59
C SER A 156 -7.79 1.49 13.66
N GLY A 157 -8.82 2.33 13.68
CA GLY A 157 -8.60 3.76 13.71
C GLY A 157 -9.84 4.60 13.61
N SER A 158 -9.59 5.88 13.33
CA SER A 158 -10.61 6.88 12.99
C SER A 158 -10.11 7.78 11.89
N SER A 159 -11.00 8.17 10.98
CA SER A 159 -10.68 9.06 9.87
C SER A 159 -11.75 10.12 9.69
N GLY A 160 -11.35 11.29 9.23
CA GLY A 160 -12.28 12.37 8.92
C GLY A 160 -11.90 13.06 7.62
N LEU A 161 -12.91 13.36 6.79
CA LEU A 161 -12.75 14.20 5.61
C LEU A 161 -13.57 15.47 5.82
N ARG A 162 -12.86 16.61 5.92
CA ARG A 162 -13.46 17.91 6.25
C ARG A 162 -13.41 18.88 5.08
N ALA A 163 -14.38 19.79 5.05
CA ALA A 163 -14.50 20.86 4.06
C ALA A 163 -14.42 20.30 2.63
N PHE A 164 -15.15 19.20 2.39
CA PHE A 164 -15.19 18.58 1.08
C PHE A 164 -16.09 19.38 0.14
N HIS A 165 -15.61 19.57 -1.08
CA HIS A 165 -16.36 20.20 -2.17
C HIS A 165 -15.91 19.61 -3.50
N CYS A 166 -16.85 19.12 -4.27
CA CYS A 166 -16.64 18.74 -5.65
C CYS A 166 -17.71 19.28 -6.57
N ILE A 167 -17.36 19.41 -7.84
CA ILE A 167 -18.23 19.86 -8.92
C ILE A 167 -18.40 18.76 -9.97
N ASP A 168 -19.50 18.82 -10.69
CA ASP A 168 -19.70 18.12 -11.95
C ASP A 168 -19.00 18.94 -13.05
N THR A 169 -18.00 18.37 -13.72
CA THR A 169 -17.23 19.06 -14.76
C THR A 169 -17.99 19.26 -16.06
N THR A 170 -19.04 18.45 -16.32
CA THR A 170 -19.89 18.56 -17.50
C THR A 170 -20.89 19.71 -17.35
N ALA A 171 -21.45 19.87 -16.16
CA ALA A 171 -22.43 20.93 -15.88
C ALA A 171 -21.76 22.20 -15.33
N GLU A 172 -20.49 22.15 -14.92
CA GLU A 172 -19.76 23.21 -14.20
C GLU A 172 -20.48 23.67 -12.93
N GLU A 173 -21.14 22.74 -12.23
CA GLU A 173 -21.99 23.05 -11.08
C GLU A 173 -21.58 22.26 -9.84
N ASP A 174 -21.90 22.85 -8.67
CA ASP A 174 -21.73 22.17 -7.38
C ASP A 174 -22.46 20.84 -7.36
N LEU A 175 -21.78 19.76 -7.01
CA LEU A 175 -22.34 18.42 -6.94
C LEU A 175 -22.52 17.95 -5.50
N LEU A 176 -21.43 17.94 -4.75
CA LEU A 176 -21.42 17.49 -3.35
C LEU A 176 -20.58 18.46 -2.50
N LYS A 177 -21.09 18.76 -1.30
CA LYS A 177 -20.35 19.48 -0.25
C LYS A 177 -20.69 18.90 1.10
N TRP A 178 -19.75 18.93 2.02
CA TRP A 178 -19.99 18.72 3.44
C TRP A 178 -18.93 19.40 4.31
N GLU A 179 -19.30 19.73 5.53
CA GLU A 179 -18.38 20.26 6.53
C GLU A 179 -17.47 19.18 7.08
N SER A 180 -18.04 18.03 7.43
CA SER A 180 -17.28 16.87 7.91
C SER A 180 -17.98 15.55 7.66
N LEU A 181 -17.22 14.57 7.19
CA LEU A 181 -17.54 13.14 7.21
C LEU A 181 -16.56 12.47 8.14
N GLN A 182 -17.05 11.78 9.18
CA GLN A 182 -16.24 11.09 10.17
C GLN A 182 -16.57 9.60 10.21
N LEU A 183 -15.53 8.78 10.26
CA LEU A 183 -15.59 7.34 10.48
C LEU A 183 -14.87 7.04 11.78
N ASP A 184 -15.64 6.69 12.81
CA ASP A 184 -15.10 6.48 14.16
C ASP A 184 -15.04 5.00 14.52
N ASP A 185 -13.92 4.62 15.16
CA ASP A 185 -13.66 3.28 15.67
C ASP A 185 -13.90 2.18 14.62
N TYR A 186 -13.32 2.36 13.42
CA TYR A 186 -13.29 1.27 12.49
C TYR A 186 -12.16 0.28 12.81
N ARG A 187 -12.40 -0.99 12.49
CA ARG A 187 -11.44 -2.07 12.61
C ARG A 187 -11.63 -3.07 11.49
N GLY A 188 -10.55 -3.71 11.09
CA GLY A 188 -10.63 -4.68 10.01
C GLY A 188 -9.38 -5.52 9.89
N SER A 189 -9.40 -6.40 8.90
CA SER A 189 -8.28 -7.23 8.47
C SER A 189 -7.95 -7.00 7.00
N ILE A 190 -6.70 -7.27 6.63
CA ILE A 190 -6.19 -7.13 5.27
C ILE A 190 -6.45 -8.42 4.48
N ASP A 191 -6.22 -9.57 5.11
CA ASP A 191 -6.45 -10.88 4.51
C ASP A 191 -6.98 -11.85 5.59
N PRO A 192 -8.24 -12.38 5.47
CA PRO A 192 -9.25 -11.93 4.50
C PRO A 192 -9.67 -10.47 4.73
N VAL A 193 -10.05 -9.78 3.65
CA VAL A 193 -10.49 -8.38 3.76
C VAL A 193 -11.78 -8.29 4.57
N SER A 194 -11.75 -7.50 5.65
CA SER A 194 -12.92 -7.19 6.44
C SER A 194 -12.85 -5.79 7.01
N ILE A 195 -14.00 -5.16 7.22
CA ILE A 195 -14.10 -3.88 7.91
C ILE A 195 -15.40 -3.81 8.72
N SER A 196 -15.29 -3.30 9.94
CA SER A 196 -16.41 -2.97 10.81
C SER A 196 -16.23 -1.53 11.28
N ILE A 197 -17.25 -0.71 11.14
CA ILE A 197 -17.25 0.71 11.50
C ILE A 197 -18.31 0.91 12.57
N ARG A 198 -17.91 1.49 13.73
CA ARG A 198 -18.86 1.75 14.82
C ARG A 198 -19.79 2.90 14.50
N GLN A 199 -19.28 3.97 13.89
CA GLN A 199 -20.06 5.17 13.61
C GLN A 199 -19.57 5.86 12.35
N ILE A 200 -20.53 6.31 11.55
CA ILE A 200 -20.32 7.26 10.45
C ILE A 200 -21.17 8.49 10.76
N ALA A 201 -20.55 9.66 10.79
CA ALA A 201 -21.23 10.94 11.00
C ALA A 201 -20.93 11.87 9.82
N LEU A 202 -22.00 12.41 9.22
CA LEU A 202 -21.93 13.37 8.11
C LEU A 202 -22.64 14.66 8.52
N ASN A 203 -21.92 15.78 8.48
CA ASN A 203 -22.43 17.08 8.87
C ASN A 203 -22.31 18.09 7.72
N GLY A 204 -23.29 19.00 7.64
CA GLY A 204 -23.28 20.08 6.63
C GLY A 204 -23.39 19.55 5.21
N PHE A 205 -24.09 18.43 5.02
CA PHE A 205 -24.19 17.78 3.70
C PHE A 205 -25.08 18.58 2.76
N TYR A 206 -24.59 18.79 1.55
CA TYR A 206 -25.32 19.32 0.40
C TYR A 206 -25.06 18.44 -0.81
N SER A 207 -26.10 18.18 -1.58
CA SER A 207 -26.00 17.54 -2.89
C SER A 207 -27.00 18.16 -3.85
N ARG A 208 -26.56 18.39 -5.09
CA ARG A 208 -27.42 18.84 -6.19
C ARG A 208 -27.77 17.65 -7.08
N ILE A 209 -29.03 17.24 -7.00
CA ILE A 209 -29.58 16.16 -7.82
C ILE A 209 -30.55 16.78 -8.83
N ILE A 210 -30.30 16.56 -10.12
CA ILE A 210 -31.12 17.06 -11.23
C ILE A 210 -31.71 15.85 -11.94
N VAL A 211 -33.05 15.88 -12.09
CA VAL A 211 -33.76 14.93 -12.94
C VAL A 211 -33.89 15.55 -14.33
N GLN A 212 -33.32 14.94 -15.34
CA GLN A 212 -33.37 15.38 -16.73
C GLN A 212 -34.75 15.12 -17.33
N LYS A 213 -35.04 15.74 -18.49
CA LYS A 213 -36.33 15.59 -19.19
C LYS A 213 -36.63 14.15 -19.58
N ASP A 214 -35.62 13.34 -19.82
CA ASP A 214 -35.71 11.92 -20.13
C ASP A 214 -35.77 11.01 -18.90
N GLY A 215 -35.81 11.60 -17.69
CA GLY A 215 -35.89 10.89 -16.42
C GLY A 215 -34.55 10.42 -15.88
N THR A 216 -33.43 10.69 -16.56
CA THR A 216 -32.09 10.39 -16.05
C THR A 216 -31.65 11.38 -14.97
N LEU A 217 -30.74 10.95 -14.08
CA LEU A 217 -30.15 11.81 -13.06
C LEU A 217 -28.78 12.31 -13.52
N ASN A 218 -28.43 13.57 -13.16
CA ASN A 218 -27.07 14.08 -13.38
C ASN A 218 -25.99 13.17 -12.80
N LEU A 219 -26.25 12.48 -11.69
CA LEU A 219 -25.33 11.52 -11.09
C LEU A 219 -24.97 10.33 -12.02
N GLN A 220 -25.85 9.99 -12.97
CA GLN A 220 -25.60 8.91 -13.94
C GLN A 220 -24.60 9.31 -15.02
N ASN A 221 -24.37 10.60 -15.21
CA ASN A 221 -23.45 11.17 -16.20
C ASN A 221 -22.07 11.46 -15.60
N LEU A 222 -21.86 11.20 -14.30
CA LEU A 222 -20.57 11.37 -13.64
C LEU A 222 -19.52 10.36 -14.07
N VAL A 223 -19.95 9.24 -14.63
CA VAL A 223 -19.07 8.21 -15.17
C VAL A 223 -19.43 8.01 -16.62
N ASP A 224 -18.51 8.30 -17.52
CA ASP A 224 -18.67 8.00 -18.94
C ASP A 224 -18.84 6.50 -19.12
N LYS A 225 -19.90 6.10 -19.82
CA LYS A 225 -20.07 4.71 -20.20
C LYS A 225 -18.92 4.32 -21.14
N PRO A 226 -18.31 3.14 -20.96
CA PRO A 226 -17.38 2.63 -21.95
C PRO A 226 -18.07 2.64 -23.30
N ASP A 227 -17.45 3.27 -24.32
CA ASP A 227 -17.93 3.17 -25.71
C ASP A 227 -18.16 1.69 -26.01
N GLU A 228 -19.40 1.29 -26.23
CA GLU A 228 -19.69 0.04 -26.91
C GLU A 228 -19.04 0.14 -28.27
N LYS A 229 -17.79 -0.37 -28.38
CA LYS A 229 -17.17 -0.55 -29.68
C LYS A 229 -18.12 -1.42 -30.48
N THR A 230 -18.94 -0.77 -31.31
CA THR A 230 -19.70 -1.41 -32.38
C THR A 230 -18.70 -2.25 -33.20
N GLY A 231 -18.72 -3.57 -32.90
CA GLY A 231 -18.03 -4.54 -33.73
C GLY A 231 -18.65 -4.49 -35.12
N THR A 232 -17.83 -4.07 -36.06
CA THR A 232 -18.08 -4.26 -37.47
C THR A 232 -17.03 -5.22 -37.99
#